data_7b657026b27412fb8ca26226696c5e63
#
_entry.id   7b657026b27412fb8ca26226696c5e63
#
_cell.length_a   1.000
_cell.length_b   1.000
_cell.length_c   1.000
_cell.angle_alpha   90.00
_cell.angle_beta   90.00
_cell.angle_gamma   90.00
#
_symmetry.space_group_name_H-M   'P 1'
#
loop_
_entity.id
_entity.type
_entity.pdbx_description
1 polymer ?
#
loop_
_entity_poly.entity_id
_entity_poly.type
_entity_poly.pdbx_seq_one_letter_code
_entity_poly.pdbx_strand_id
1 'polypeptide(L)'
;VLAMWVPELPFQLACGRDGALRERPLAFLNPETPRTPSLWFVNRLGRAEGLAPGLPLDQALRTLPGLRVLDPAPQVWWEAQVSLGDFLQQWTPQGQLLRLGEALVELQGTQGLFGPLPDTAERIRRELTRRHGWEGHGGLSLSATAAQFAARTEHGLACVGEGAEAVFLAPEPLGRLADLAPRLRERLHRLGLRSFGDLQPVPLPVLVELTNPKLAPDLRARVRGEDRPRLPLLAERPGHARHGWRLQPPC
;
A
#
# COMPACT_ATOMS: atom_id res chain seq x y z
N VAL A 1 1.56 15.11 -4.33
CA VAL A 1 1.18 14.28 -3.18
C VAL A 1 2.33 13.42 -2.74
N LEU A 2 2.39 13.06 -1.45
CA LEU A 2 3.30 12.09 -0.87
C LEU A 2 2.51 10.84 -0.46
N ALA A 3 2.90 9.68 -0.99
CA ALA A 3 2.51 8.39 -0.45
C ALA A 3 3.53 7.95 0.60
N MET A 4 3.06 7.62 1.79
CA MET A 4 3.86 6.97 2.83
C MET A 4 3.45 5.51 2.92
N TRP A 5 4.43 4.62 2.89
CA TRP A 5 4.22 3.19 3.03
C TRP A 5 5.18 2.61 4.05
N VAL A 6 4.63 1.97 5.08
CA VAL A 6 5.36 1.19 6.08
C VAL A 6 5.18 -0.28 5.73
N PRO A 7 6.14 -0.89 5.02
CA PRO A 7 6.01 -2.28 4.59
C PRO A 7 5.89 -3.20 5.80
N GLU A 8 5.02 -4.20 5.67
CA GLU A 8 4.90 -5.24 6.70
C GLU A 8 4.67 -4.69 8.12
N LEU A 9 3.93 -3.57 8.27
CA LEU A 9 3.71 -2.92 9.56
C LEU A 9 3.36 -3.90 10.70
N PRO A 10 2.49 -4.93 10.52
CA PRO A 10 2.23 -5.92 11.57
C PRO A 10 3.49 -6.62 12.09
N PHE A 11 4.41 -6.96 11.19
CA PHE A 11 5.67 -7.61 11.57
C PHE A 11 6.65 -6.63 12.19
N GLN A 12 6.72 -5.39 11.72
CA GLN A 12 7.54 -4.35 12.36
C GLN A 12 7.08 -4.11 13.81
N LEU A 13 5.76 -4.10 14.07
CA LEU A 13 5.20 -3.98 15.42
C LEU A 13 5.55 -5.19 16.30
N ALA A 14 5.50 -6.40 15.77
CA ALA A 14 5.91 -7.62 16.48
C ALA A 14 7.41 -7.60 16.79
N CYS A 15 8.25 -7.25 15.82
CA CYS A 15 9.71 -7.13 15.98
C CYS A 15 10.11 -5.99 16.93
N GLY A 16 9.31 -4.94 17.04
CA GLY A 16 9.52 -3.86 18.00
C GLY A 16 9.36 -4.32 19.46
N ARG A 17 8.51 -5.35 19.68
CA ARG A 17 8.29 -5.97 20.99
C ARG A 17 9.32 -7.07 21.29
N ASP A 18 9.71 -7.83 20.27
CA ASP A 18 10.68 -8.92 20.36
C ASP A 18 11.66 -8.84 19.17
N GLY A 19 12.85 -8.32 19.44
CA GLY A 19 13.89 -8.13 18.43
C GLY A 19 14.41 -9.45 17.81
N ALA A 20 14.23 -10.59 18.50
CA ALA A 20 14.65 -11.89 17.98
C ALA A 20 13.82 -12.38 16.77
N LEU A 21 12.69 -11.72 16.51
CA LEU A 21 11.81 -12.01 15.37
C LEU A 21 12.31 -11.43 14.04
N ARG A 22 13.22 -10.45 14.05
CA ARG A 22 13.60 -9.68 12.84
C ARG A 22 14.20 -10.54 11.72
N GLU A 23 14.96 -11.56 12.08
CA GLU A 23 15.66 -12.42 11.14
C GLU A 23 14.98 -13.77 10.93
N ARG A 24 13.69 -13.87 11.28
CA ARG A 24 12.95 -15.11 11.18
C ARG A 24 11.81 -15.04 10.17
N PRO A 25 11.50 -16.15 9.48
CA PRO A 25 10.25 -16.28 8.74
C PRO A 25 9.07 -16.20 9.71
N LEU A 26 8.15 -15.26 9.46
CA LEU A 26 7.01 -14.98 10.31
C LEU A 26 5.71 -15.08 9.51
N ALA A 27 4.66 -15.57 10.15
CA ALA A 27 3.31 -15.51 9.63
C ALA A 27 2.30 -15.20 10.74
N PHE A 28 1.23 -14.50 10.41
CA PHE A 28 0.03 -14.35 11.23
C PHE A 28 -1.05 -15.32 10.75
N LEU A 29 -1.79 -15.90 11.68
CA LEU A 29 -2.94 -16.75 11.38
C LEU A 29 -4.14 -15.91 10.95
N ASN A 30 -4.96 -16.48 10.07
CA ASN A 30 -6.23 -15.88 9.68
C ASN A 30 -7.27 -16.14 10.79
N PRO A 31 -7.77 -15.10 11.46
CA PRO A 31 -8.75 -15.24 12.52
C PRO A 31 -10.12 -15.71 12.01
N GLU A 32 -10.40 -15.59 10.72
CA GLU A 32 -11.66 -16.02 10.10
C GLU A 32 -11.71 -17.53 9.81
N THR A 33 -10.58 -18.24 9.93
CA THR A 33 -10.48 -19.68 9.65
C THR A 33 -10.04 -20.52 10.85
N PRO A 34 -10.71 -20.44 12.02
CA PRO A 34 -10.23 -21.10 13.24
C PRO A 34 -10.26 -22.64 13.17
N ARG A 35 -11.17 -23.21 12.34
CA ARG A 35 -11.29 -24.68 12.18
C ARG A 35 -10.27 -25.26 11.21
N THR A 36 -9.83 -24.47 10.23
CA THR A 36 -8.82 -24.82 9.24
C THR A 36 -7.78 -23.69 9.19
N PRO A 37 -6.88 -23.61 10.19
CA PRO A 37 -5.94 -22.51 10.29
C PRO A 37 -5.14 -22.34 9.01
N SER A 38 -5.11 -21.10 8.50
CA SER A 38 -4.36 -20.72 7.31
C SER A 38 -3.56 -19.46 7.59
N LEU A 39 -2.51 -19.23 6.80
CA LEU A 39 -1.70 -18.02 6.91
C LEU A 39 -2.49 -16.81 6.39
N TRP A 40 -2.50 -15.72 7.15
CA TRP A 40 -3.11 -14.46 6.76
C TRP A 40 -2.09 -13.50 6.16
N PHE A 41 -1.05 -13.21 6.94
CA PHE A 41 0.10 -12.43 6.50
C PHE A 41 1.35 -13.29 6.60
N VAL A 42 2.27 -13.10 5.66
CA VAL A 42 3.58 -13.75 5.63
C VAL A 42 4.63 -12.67 5.38
N ASN A 43 5.67 -12.60 6.22
CA ASN A 43 6.73 -11.61 6.04
C ASN A 43 7.60 -11.94 4.81
N ARG A 44 8.48 -11.00 4.43
CA ARG A 44 9.36 -11.16 3.28
C ARG A 44 10.20 -12.45 3.34
N LEU A 45 10.71 -12.80 4.52
CA LEU A 45 11.52 -14.00 4.68
C LEU A 45 10.70 -15.28 4.45
N GLY A 46 9.48 -15.35 5.00
CA GLY A 46 8.58 -16.48 4.75
C GLY A 46 8.16 -16.60 3.27
N ARG A 47 7.92 -15.47 2.60
CA ARG A 47 7.60 -15.47 1.15
C ARG A 47 8.80 -15.93 0.30
N ALA A 48 10.02 -15.57 0.67
CA ALA A 48 11.23 -16.04 -0.01
C ALA A 48 11.38 -17.57 0.07
N GLU A 49 10.86 -18.19 1.12
CA GLU A 49 10.80 -19.64 1.31
C GLU A 49 9.54 -20.31 0.69
N GLY A 50 8.80 -19.56 -0.14
CA GLY A 50 7.64 -20.08 -0.87
C GLY A 50 6.32 -20.08 -0.10
N LEU A 51 6.25 -19.49 1.09
CA LEU A 51 4.99 -19.35 1.82
C LEU A 51 4.15 -18.20 1.23
N ALA A 52 2.83 -18.40 1.23
CA ALA A 52 1.88 -17.40 0.73
C ALA A 52 0.66 -17.27 1.67
N PRO A 53 -0.01 -16.10 1.70
CA PRO A 53 -1.30 -15.97 2.34
C PRO A 53 -2.31 -16.99 1.82
N GLY A 54 -3.15 -17.53 2.72
CA GLY A 54 -4.13 -18.58 2.40
C GLY A 54 -3.58 -20.01 2.47
N LEU A 55 -2.27 -20.20 2.58
CA LEU A 55 -1.67 -21.53 2.73
C LEU A 55 -2.14 -22.17 4.07
N PRO A 56 -2.62 -23.44 4.09
CA PRO A 56 -2.93 -24.14 5.32
C PRO A 56 -1.72 -24.23 6.25
N LEU A 57 -1.95 -24.03 7.55
CA LEU A 57 -0.87 -23.98 8.55
C LEU A 57 -0.03 -25.27 8.57
N ASP A 58 -0.69 -26.43 8.50
CA ASP A 58 -0.02 -27.73 8.50
C ASP A 58 0.91 -27.91 7.28
N GLN A 59 0.49 -27.40 6.11
CA GLN A 59 1.32 -27.37 4.91
C GLN A 59 2.48 -26.38 5.05
N ALA A 60 2.23 -25.18 5.61
CA ALA A 60 3.26 -24.20 5.85
C ALA A 60 4.37 -24.71 6.77
N LEU A 61 4.00 -25.39 7.86
CA LEU A 61 4.94 -25.98 8.83
C LEU A 61 5.71 -27.18 8.24
N ARG A 62 5.12 -27.92 7.30
CA ARG A 62 5.86 -28.96 6.55
C ARG A 62 6.85 -28.34 5.57
N THR A 63 6.49 -27.24 4.92
CA THR A 63 7.37 -26.54 3.98
C THR A 63 8.52 -25.85 4.71
N LEU A 64 8.23 -25.22 5.84
CA LEU A 64 9.19 -24.46 6.65
C LEU A 64 9.01 -24.75 8.14
N PRO A 65 9.66 -25.78 8.69
CA PRO A 65 9.56 -26.13 10.11
C PRO A 65 10.00 -25.02 11.08
N GLY A 66 10.87 -24.12 10.61
CA GLY A 66 11.35 -22.96 11.38
C GLY A 66 10.41 -21.73 11.35
N LEU A 67 9.25 -21.83 10.71
CA LEU A 67 8.28 -20.75 10.67
C LEU A 67 7.80 -20.37 12.08
N ARG A 68 7.91 -19.10 12.42
CA ARG A 68 7.33 -18.55 13.65
C ARG A 68 5.93 -18.02 13.35
N VAL A 69 4.95 -18.68 13.95
CA VAL A 69 3.54 -18.29 13.81
C VAL A 69 3.16 -17.37 14.96
N LEU A 70 2.47 -16.29 14.63
CA LEU A 70 2.05 -15.24 15.56
C LEU A 70 0.52 -15.12 15.55
N ASP A 71 -0.04 -14.79 16.69
CA ASP A 71 -1.46 -14.46 16.79
C ASP A 71 -1.70 -13.04 16.26
N PRO A 72 -2.76 -12.83 15.47
CA PRO A 72 -3.08 -11.52 14.95
C PRO A 72 -3.49 -10.57 16.08
N ALA A 73 -3.07 -9.31 15.97
CA ALA A 73 -3.41 -8.25 16.93
C ALA A 73 -4.09 -7.05 16.21
N PRO A 74 -5.31 -7.21 15.66
CA PRO A 74 -5.96 -6.18 14.84
C PRO A 74 -6.11 -4.83 15.54
N GLN A 75 -6.37 -4.83 16.86
CA GLN A 75 -6.46 -3.60 17.64
C GLN A 75 -5.13 -2.83 17.64
N VAL A 76 -4.01 -3.50 17.85
CA VAL A 76 -2.67 -2.90 17.85
C VAL A 76 -2.34 -2.35 16.45
N TRP A 77 -2.72 -3.06 15.40
CA TRP A 77 -2.50 -2.62 14.01
C TRP A 77 -3.34 -1.37 13.69
N TRP A 78 -4.58 -1.34 14.19
CA TRP A 78 -5.44 -0.17 14.05
C TRP A 78 -4.86 1.05 14.79
N GLU A 79 -4.42 0.88 16.01
CA GLU A 79 -3.78 1.94 16.80
C GLU A 79 -2.52 2.48 16.09
N ALA A 80 -1.71 1.58 15.49
CA ALA A 80 -0.56 1.99 14.70
C ALA A 80 -0.97 2.77 13.44
N GLN A 81 -2.05 2.36 12.75
CA GLN A 81 -2.58 3.08 11.60
C GLN A 81 -3.08 4.49 11.99
N VAL A 82 -3.77 4.62 13.11
CA VAL A 82 -4.18 5.92 13.67
C VAL A 82 -2.97 6.78 14.01
N SER A 83 -1.96 6.19 14.67
CA SER A 83 -0.71 6.89 15.00
C SER A 83 0.05 7.39 13.77
N LEU A 84 0.00 6.64 12.65
CA LEU A 84 0.54 7.10 11.37
C LEU A 84 -0.21 8.36 10.87
N GLY A 85 -1.54 8.36 10.98
CA GLY A 85 -2.35 9.52 10.62
C GLY A 85 -2.06 10.74 11.49
N ASP A 86 -2.04 10.56 12.81
CA ASP A 86 -1.75 11.64 13.78
C ASP A 86 -0.32 12.20 13.57
N PHE A 87 0.63 11.35 13.20
CA PHE A 87 1.98 11.78 12.86
C PHE A 87 1.99 12.62 11.57
N LEU A 88 1.31 12.18 10.51
CA LEU A 88 1.28 12.89 9.23
C LEU A 88 0.49 14.22 9.31
N GLN A 89 -0.51 14.30 10.19
CA GLN A 89 -1.29 15.51 10.41
C GLN A 89 -0.45 16.71 10.91
N GLN A 90 0.71 16.45 11.53
CA GLN A 90 1.64 17.51 11.97
C GLN A 90 2.29 18.25 10.80
N TRP A 91 2.31 17.64 9.61
CA TRP A 91 2.92 18.18 8.39
C TRP A 91 1.91 18.82 7.44
N THR A 92 0.72 18.23 7.38
CA THR A 92 -0.36 18.71 6.53
C THR A 92 -1.70 18.23 7.05
N PRO A 93 -2.75 19.08 7.01
CA PRO A 93 -4.08 18.67 7.42
C PRO A 93 -4.77 17.74 6.40
N GLN A 94 -4.32 17.73 5.14
CA GLN A 94 -4.98 17.00 4.05
C GLN A 94 -4.30 15.66 3.81
N GLY A 95 -5.07 14.59 3.91
CA GLY A 95 -4.57 13.24 3.67
C GLY A 95 -5.63 12.18 3.82
N GLN A 96 -5.26 10.97 3.51
CA GLN A 96 -6.12 9.78 3.61
C GLN A 96 -5.29 8.58 4.05
N LEU A 97 -5.76 7.88 5.07
CA LEU A 97 -5.26 6.56 5.42
C LEU A 97 -5.87 5.56 4.43
N LEU A 98 -5.03 4.78 3.76
CA LEU A 98 -5.45 3.84 2.73
C LEU A 98 -5.55 2.42 3.32
N ARG A 99 -4.47 1.67 3.27
CA ARG A 99 -4.36 0.35 3.85
C ARG A 99 -3.49 0.39 5.09
N LEU A 100 -3.40 -0.73 5.77
CA LEU A 100 -2.52 -0.86 6.92
C LEU A 100 -1.07 -0.52 6.55
N GLY A 101 -0.51 0.49 7.23
CA GLY A 101 0.81 1.03 6.93
C GLY A 101 0.88 1.95 5.72
N GLU A 102 -0.25 2.35 5.13
CA GLU A 102 -0.26 3.20 3.93
C GLU A 102 -1.11 4.46 4.11
N ALA A 103 -0.57 5.59 3.68
CA ALA A 103 -1.25 6.87 3.69
C ALA A 103 -0.86 7.71 2.48
N LEU A 104 -1.78 8.57 2.03
CA LEU A 104 -1.54 9.65 1.10
C LEU A 104 -1.70 10.98 1.82
N VAL A 105 -0.79 11.93 1.56
CA VAL A 105 -0.89 13.28 2.10
C VAL A 105 -0.58 14.32 1.04
N GLU A 106 -1.24 15.48 1.14
CA GLU A 106 -1.00 16.60 0.25
C GLU A 106 0.09 17.50 0.84
N LEU A 107 1.19 17.64 0.13
CA LEU A 107 2.29 18.52 0.53
C LEU A 107 2.33 19.81 -0.29
N GLN A 108 1.52 19.93 -1.35
CA GLN A 108 1.47 21.17 -2.12
C GLN A 108 0.97 22.32 -1.23
N GLY A 109 1.64 23.45 -1.30
CA GLY A 109 1.33 24.59 -0.44
C GLY A 109 2.04 24.60 0.92
N THR A 110 2.73 23.52 1.31
CA THR A 110 3.50 23.48 2.56
C THR A 110 4.95 23.97 2.44
N GLN A 111 5.41 24.25 1.21
CA GLN A 111 6.80 24.64 0.93
C GLN A 111 7.25 25.92 1.68
N GLY A 112 6.32 26.85 1.92
CA GLY A 112 6.61 28.07 2.71
C GLY A 112 6.93 27.78 4.17
N LEU A 113 6.47 26.66 4.71
CA LEU A 113 6.68 26.25 6.10
C LEU A 113 7.85 25.26 6.23
N PHE A 114 7.98 24.33 5.31
CA PHE A 114 8.87 23.18 5.48
C PHE A 114 9.99 23.09 4.43
N GLY A 115 9.97 23.95 3.40
CA GLY A 115 10.95 23.94 2.33
C GLY A 115 10.55 23.07 1.14
N PRO A 116 11.50 22.70 0.25
CA PRO A 116 11.25 21.92 -0.96
C PRO A 116 10.56 20.59 -0.65
N LEU A 117 9.63 20.17 -1.53
CA LEU A 117 8.82 18.96 -1.29
C LEU A 117 9.65 17.68 -1.13
N PRO A 118 10.73 17.43 -1.91
CA PRO A 118 11.56 16.23 -1.70
C PRO A 118 12.25 16.22 -0.33
N ASP A 119 12.77 17.38 0.11
CA ASP A 119 13.44 17.51 1.42
C ASP A 119 12.45 17.29 2.56
N THR A 120 11.25 17.88 2.41
CA THR A 120 10.16 17.71 3.38
C THR A 120 9.73 16.25 3.45
N ALA A 121 9.53 15.58 2.31
CA ALA A 121 9.14 14.18 2.26
C ALA A 121 10.20 13.27 2.91
N GLU A 122 11.48 13.50 2.65
CA GLU A 122 12.56 12.75 3.27
C GLU A 122 12.64 13.00 4.79
N ARG A 123 12.39 14.24 5.22
CA ARG A 123 12.33 14.58 6.65
C ARG A 123 11.17 13.88 7.34
N ILE A 124 9.99 13.83 6.71
CA ILE A 124 8.82 13.07 7.21
C ILE A 124 9.21 11.61 7.39
N ARG A 125 9.82 10.99 6.39
CA ARG A 125 10.24 9.59 6.43
C ARG A 125 11.21 9.30 7.59
N ARG A 126 12.26 10.11 7.72
CA ARG A 126 13.25 9.97 8.81
C ARG A 126 12.63 10.18 10.18
N GLU A 127 11.75 11.16 10.30
CA GLU A 127 11.07 11.47 11.56
C GLU A 127 10.10 10.35 11.96
N LEU A 128 9.43 9.71 10.99
CA LEU A 128 8.62 8.52 11.22
C LEU A 128 9.46 7.39 11.85
N THR A 129 10.61 7.10 11.27
CA THR A 129 11.52 6.08 11.79
C THR A 129 12.03 6.46 13.19
N ARG A 130 12.40 7.72 13.39
CA ARG A 130 12.91 8.20 14.67
C ARG A 130 11.88 8.10 15.80
N ARG A 131 10.62 8.45 15.53
CA ARG A 131 9.54 8.50 16.56
C ARG A 131 8.92 7.15 16.85
N HIS A 132 8.68 6.38 15.81
CA HIS A 132 7.92 5.12 15.90
C HIS A 132 8.79 3.88 15.76
N GLY A 133 10.05 4.03 15.33
CA GLY A 133 10.91 2.90 15.00
C GLY A 133 10.46 2.15 13.73
N TRP A 134 9.55 2.73 12.94
CA TRP A 134 9.03 2.10 11.74
C TRP A 134 9.88 2.46 10.53
N GLU A 135 10.23 1.45 9.77
CA GLU A 135 10.90 1.60 8.49
C GLU A 135 9.85 1.96 7.44
N GLY A 136 9.81 3.24 7.07
CA GLY A 136 8.86 3.77 6.09
C GLY A 136 9.54 4.14 4.78
N HIS A 137 8.81 3.99 3.66
CA HIS A 137 9.19 4.44 2.34
C HIS A 137 8.26 5.56 1.89
N GLY A 138 8.78 6.47 1.08
CA GLY A 138 8.01 7.58 0.52
C GLY A 138 8.00 7.55 -1.01
N GLY A 139 6.87 7.93 -1.58
CA GLY A 139 6.76 8.19 -3.02
C GLY A 139 6.17 9.57 -3.26
N LEU A 140 6.88 10.45 -3.96
CA LEU A 140 6.44 11.81 -4.26
C LEU A 140 6.11 11.94 -5.74
N SER A 141 4.90 12.38 -6.07
CA SER A 141 4.42 12.66 -7.44
C SER A 141 3.24 13.62 -7.42
N LEU A 142 2.81 14.11 -8.58
CA LEU A 142 1.52 14.79 -8.72
C LEU A 142 0.35 13.81 -8.80
N SER A 143 0.58 12.59 -9.30
CA SER A 143 -0.39 11.49 -9.35
C SER A 143 -0.37 10.67 -8.06
N ALA A 144 -1.55 10.38 -7.52
CA ALA A 144 -1.68 9.50 -6.36
C ALA A 144 -1.20 8.08 -6.67
N THR A 145 -1.56 7.55 -7.84
CA THR A 145 -1.12 6.22 -8.28
C THR A 145 0.40 6.17 -8.43
N ALA A 146 1.01 7.14 -9.12
CA ALA A 146 2.46 7.17 -9.28
C ALA A 146 3.19 7.28 -7.93
N ALA A 147 2.70 8.11 -7.01
CA ALA A 147 3.25 8.23 -5.66
C ALA A 147 3.19 6.90 -4.89
N GLN A 148 2.04 6.19 -4.92
CA GLN A 148 1.89 4.89 -4.27
C GLN A 148 2.82 3.81 -4.85
N PHE A 149 2.97 3.77 -6.17
CA PHE A 149 3.88 2.84 -6.82
C PHE A 149 5.34 3.18 -6.51
N ALA A 150 5.72 4.47 -6.55
CA ALA A 150 7.05 4.93 -6.21
C ALA A 150 7.45 4.55 -4.77
N ALA A 151 6.54 4.71 -3.80
CA ALA A 151 6.78 4.30 -2.41
C ALA A 151 7.06 2.80 -2.24
N ARG A 152 6.66 1.96 -3.22
CA ARG A 152 6.82 0.50 -3.18
C ARG A 152 7.96 -0.03 -4.04
N THR A 153 8.57 0.82 -4.85
CA THR A 153 9.61 0.40 -5.81
C THR A 153 11.00 0.47 -5.20
N GLU A 154 11.29 1.50 -4.41
CA GLU A 154 12.61 1.75 -3.86
C GLU A 154 12.57 1.89 -2.34
N HIS A 155 13.67 1.53 -1.69
CA HIS A 155 13.87 1.84 -0.27
C HIS A 155 14.16 3.34 -0.10
N GLY A 156 13.49 3.95 0.87
CA GLY A 156 13.68 5.37 1.15
C GLY A 156 12.62 6.25 0.49
N LEU A 157 13.02 7.24 -0.29
CA LEU A 157 12.15 8.17 -0.98
C LEU A 157 12.39 8.10 -2.49
N ALA A 158 11.34 7.80 -3.25
CA ALA A 158 11.33 7.89 -4.71
C ALA A 158 10.50 9.10 -5.17
N CYS A 159 11.01 9.86 -6.14
CA CYS A 159 10.33 11.01 -6.70
C CYS A 159 10.05 10.79 -8.19
N VAL A 160 8.78 10.89 -8.59
CA VAL A 160 8.37 10.87 -9.99
C VAL A 160 8.05 12.29 -10.42
N GLY A 161 8.86 12.82 -11.36
CA GLY A 161 8.73 14.19 -11.85
C GLY A 161 7.45 14.41 -12.64
N GLU A 162 7.01 15.67 -12.71
CA GLU A 162 5.86 16.07 -13.53
C GLU A 162 6.07 15.72 -15.00
N GLY A 163 5.10 15.04 -15.60
CA GLY A 163 5.13 14.57 -16.99
C GLY A 163 5.85 13.21 -17.18
N ALA A 164 6.51 12.67 -16.15
CA ALA A 164 7.16 11.36 -16.20
C ALA A 164 6.26 10.22 -15.70
N GLU A 165 5.09 10.54 -15.14
CA GLU A 165 4.21 9.59 -14.44
C GLU A 165 3.76 8.45 -15.35
N ALA A 166 3.33 8.75 -16.58
CA ALA A 166 2.87 7.75 -17.54
C ALA A 166 3.99 6.76 -17.90
N VAL A 167 5.20 7.28 -18.15
CA VAL A 167 6.38 6.46 -18.48
C VAL A 167 6.78 5.58 -17.29
N PHE A 168 6.79 6.17 -16.08
CA PHE A 168 7.09 5.46 -14.84
C PHE A 168 6.11 4.31 -14.60
N LEU A 169 4.80 4.55 -14.82
CA LEU A 169 3.76 3.57 -14.59
C LEU A 169 3.63 2.51 -15.70
N ALA A 170 4.09 2.80 -16.92
CA ALA A 170 3.89 1.92 -18.08
C ALA A 170 4.28 0.45 -17.86
N PRO A 171 5.42 0.10 -17.25
CA PRO A 171 5.82 -1.30 -17.03
C PRO A 171 5.02 -2.02 -15.94
N GLU A 172 4.23 -1.29 -15.15
CA GLU A 172 3.56 -1.85 -13.99
C GLU A 172 2.42 -2.80 -14.40
N PRO A 173 2.32 -4.00 -13.79
CA PRO A 173 1.27 -4.93 -14.12
C PRO A 173 -0.08 -4.47 -13.54
N LEU A 174 -1.17 -4.65 -14.31
CA LEU A 174 -2.54 -4.31 -13.88
C LEU A 174 -2.96 -5.02 -12.58
N GLY A 175 -2.37 -6.18 -12.28
CA GLY A 175 -2.62 -6.92 -11.05
C GLY A 175 -2.23 -6.18 -9.77
N ARG A 176 -1.37 -5.16 -9.85
CA ARG A 176 -0.99 -4.32 -8.71
C ARG A 176 -2.05 -3.25 -8.36
N LEU A 177 -3.04 -3.03 -9.24
CA LEU A 177 -4.25 -2.24 -8.90
C LEU A 177 -5.17 -3.10 -8.04
N ALA A 178 -5.12 -2.90 -6.75
CA ALA A 178 -5.79 -3.75 -5.78
C ALA A 178 -7.32 -3.70 -5.83
N ASP A 179 -7.89 -2.61 -6.35
CA ASP A 179 -9.32 -2.39 -6.51
C ASP A 179 -9.84 -2.84 -7.89
N LEU A 180 -8.96 -3.32 -8.77
CA LEU A 180 -9.36 -3.92 -10.02
C LEU A 180 -9.94 -5.32 -9.78
N ALA A 181 -11.26 -5.45 -9.99
CA ALA A 181 -11.97 -6.71 -9.75
C ALA A 181 -11.30 -7.89 -10.49
N PRO A 182 -11.12 -9.06 -9.86
CA PRO A 182 -10.44 -10.21 -10.47
C PRO A 182 -10.99 -10.59 -11.85
N ARG A 183 -12.32 -10.62 -12.02
CA ARG A 183 -12.98 -10.91 -13.31
C ARG A 183 -12.63 -9.90 -14.40
N LEU A 184 -12.52 -8.61 -14.03
CA LEU A 184 -12.13 -7.58 -14.99
C LEU A 184 -10.67 -7.74 -15.38
N ARG A 185 -9.78 -8.00 -14.43
CA ARG A 185 -8.37 -8.27 -14.69
C ARG A 185 -8.18 -9.46 -15.64
N GLU A 186 -8.88 -10.58 -15.40
CA GLU A 186 -8.85 -11.75 -16.30
C GLU A 186 -9.35 -11.41 -17.71
N ARG A 187 -10.42 -10.59 -17.80
CA ARG A 187 -10.95 -10.12 -19.10
C ARG A 187 -9.90 -9.30 -19.86
N LEU A 188 -9.25 -8.35 -19.18
CA LEU A 188 -8.20 -7.52 -19.77
C LEU A 188 -7.00 -8.39 -20.21
N HIS A 189 -6.57 -9.33 -19.37
CA HIS A 189 -5.48 -10.26 -19.70
C HIS A 189 -5.78 -11.11 -20.95
N ARG A 190 -7.01 -11.60 -21.12
CA ARG A 190 -7.41 -12.34 -22.33
C ARG A 190 -7.35 -11.49 -23.59
N LEU A 191 -7.49 -10.18 -23.47
CA LEU A 191 -7.34 -9.22 -24.57
C LEU A 191 -5.87 -8.77 -24.79
N GLY A 192 -4.92 -9.35 -24.05
CA GLY A 192 -3.51 -9.00 -24.13
C GLY A 192 -3.11 -7.77 -23.31
N LEU A 193 -4.05 -7.14 -22.59
CA LEU A 193 -3.81 -5.96 -21.76
C LEU A 193 -3.35 -6.41 -20.38
N ARG A 194 -2.05 -6.33 -20.10
CA ARG A 194 -1.42 -6.87 -18.88
C ARG A 194 -0.78 -5.82 -18.01
N SER A 195 -0.31 -4.74 -18.63
CA SER A 195 0.38 -3.63 -17.97
C SER A 195 -0.41 -2.32 -18.07
N PHE A 196 0.02 -1.32 -17.34
CA PHE A 196 -0.51 0.04 -17.47
C PHE A 196 -0.21 0.59 -18.87
N GLY A 197 1.00 0.34 -19.40
CA GLY A 197 1.39 0.74 -20.74
C GLY A 197 0.45 0.21 -21.83
N ASP A 198 -0.07 -1.02 -21.68
CA ASP A 198 -1.04 -1.57 -22.62
C ASP A 198 -2.39 -0.83 -22.58
N LEU A 199 -2.78 -0.29 -21.39
CA LEU A 199 -4.04 0.44 -21.25
C LEU A 199 -3.93 1.93 -21.62
N GLN A 200 -2.75 2.55 -21.53
CA GLN A 200 -2.56 3.99 -21.77
C GLN A 200 -3.05 4.44 -23.17
N PRO A 201 -2.81 3.71 -24.27
CA PRO A 201 -3.27 4.10 -25.60
C PRO A 201 -4.75 3.80 -25.84
N VAL A 202 -5.42 2.99 -25.00
CA VAL A 202 -6.80 2.56 -25.23
C VAL A 202 -7.75 3.75 -25.14
N PRO A 203 -8.58 4.01 -26.19
CA PRO A 203 -9.55 5.10 -26.20
C PRO A 203 -10.59 4.95 -25.09
N LEU A 204 -11.03 6.09 -24.51
CA LEU A 204 -12.02 6.07 -23.43
C LEU A 204 -13.31 5.32 -23.78
N PRO A 205 -13.92 5.47 -24.98
CA PRO A 205 -15.11 4.70 -25.34
C PRO A 205 -14.89 3.18 -25.26
N VAL A 206 -13.73 2.71 -25.70
CA VAL A 206 -13.39 1.28 -25.62
C VAL A 206 -13.20 0.82 -24.16
N LEU A 207 -12.56 1.65 -23.32
CA LEU A 207 -12.46 1.36 -21.90
C LEU A 207 -13.83 1.31 -21.21
N VAL A 208 -14.79 2.16 -21.62
CA VAL A 208 -16.17 2.12 -21.11
C VAL A 208 -16.84 0.79 -21.44
N GLU A 209 -16.68 0.28 -22.65
CA GLU A 209 -17.22 -1.02 -23.08
C GLU A 209 -16.55 -2.20 -22.33
N LEU A 210 -15.25 -2.10 -22.09
CA LEU A 210 -14.49 -3.12 -21.36
C LEU A 210 -14.78 -3.13 -19.86
N THR A 211 -15.14 -1.98 -19.29
CA THR A 211 -15.37 -1.81 -17.84
C THR A 211 -16.80 -1.35 -17.56
N ASN A 212 -16.98 -0.09 -17.32
CA ASN A 212 -18.25 0.63 -17.23
C ASN A 212 -18.00 2.16 -17.26
N PRO A 213 -19.04 3.00 -17.47
CA PRO A 213 -18.89 4.45 -17.57
C PRO A 213 -18.31 5.13 -16.32
N LYS A 214 -18.44 4.53 -15.12
CA LYS A 214 -17.91 5.09 -13.87
C LYS A 214 -16.45 4.76 -13.68
N LEU A 215 -16.03 3.52 -13.98
CA LEU A 215 -14.68 3.05 -13.75
C LEU A 215 -13.70 3.48 -14.84
N ALA A 216 -14.15 3.56 -16.10
CA ALA A 216 -13.26 3.82 -17.23
C ALA A 216 -12.46 5.14 -17.13
N PRO A 217 -13.07 6.29 -16.76
CA PRO A 217 -12.34 7.56 -16.61
C PRO A 217 -11.29 7.48 -15.49
N ASP A 218 -11.65 6.90 -14.34
CA ASP A 218 -10.73 6.73 -13.21
C ASP A 218 -9.56 5.81 -13.57
N LEU A 219 -9.84 4.65 -14.14
CA LEU A 219 -8.81 3.71 -14.57
C LEU A 219 -7.85 4.35 -15.59
N ARG A 220 -8.40 5.10 -16.57
CA ARG A 220 -7.58 5.82 -17.55
C ARG A 220 -6.69 6.87 -16.90
N ALA A 221 -7.23 7.69 -15.99
CA ALA A 221 -6.45 8.69 -15.27
C ALA A 221 -5.31 8.03 -14.46
N ARG A 222 -5.60 6.94 -13.78
CA ARG A 222 -4.62 6.22 -12.96
C ARG A 222 -3.50 5.58 -13.78
N VAL A 223 -3.81 4.90 -14.88
CA VAL A 223 -2.76 4.27 -15.71
C VAL A 223 -1.90 5.29 -16.43
N ARG A 224 -2.38 6.51 -16.63
CA ARG A 224 -1.64 7.63 -17.23
C ARG A 224 -0.94 8.51 -16.20
N GLY A 225 -1.20 8.29 -14.90
CA GLY A 225 -0.67 9.16 -13.85
C GLY A 225 -1.27 10.57 -13.87
N GLU A 226 -2.52 10.70 -14.34
CA GLU A 226 -3.29 11.95 -14.38
C GLU A 226 -4.23 12.10 -13.17
N ASP A 227 -4.27 11.12 -12.28
CA ASP A 227 -5.11 11.05 -11.09
C ASP A 227 -4.58 11.96 -9.98
N ARG A 228 -5.04 13.20 -9.97
CA ARG A 228 -4.74 14.20 -8.93
C ARG A 228 -5.83 14.16 -7.86
N PRO A 229 -5.58 13.56 -6.68
CA PRO A 229 -6.62 13.39 -5.69
C PRO A 229 -6.94 14.72 -5.00
N ARG A 230 -8.21 14.91 -4.65
CA ARG A 230 -8.62 15.88 -3.63
C ARG A 230 -8.69 15.14 -2.31
N LEU A 231 -7.67 15.29 -1.48
CA LEU A 231 -7.60 14.58 -0.21
C LEU A 231 -8.45 15.27 0.86
N PRO A 232 -9.19 14.50 1.68
CA PRO A 232 -9.96 15.03 2.81
C PRO A 232 -9.03 15.51 3.93
N LEU A 233 -9.61 16.06 5.00
CA LEU A 233 -8.87 16.35 6.21
C LEU A 233 -8.56 15.05 6.97
N LEU A 234 -7.30 14.87 7.37
CA LEU A 234 -6.86 13.70 8.17
C LEU A 234 -7.59 13.60 9.53
N ALA A 235 -8.04 14.75 10.08
CA ALA A 235 -8.81 14.80 11.33
C ALA A 235 -10.22 14.19 11.21
N GLU A 236 -10.77 14.10 10.01
CA GLU A 236 -12.01 13.37 9.75
C GLU A 236 -11.71 11.86 9.81
N ARG A 237 -11.51 11.39 11.07
CA ARG A 237 -11.44 9.95 11.33
C ARG A 237 -12.68 9.33 10.69
N PRO A 238 -12.54 8.29 9.86
CA PRO A 238 -13.70 7.49 9.53
C PRO A 238 -14.28 7.07 10.88
N GLY A 239 -15.44 7.67 11.25
CA GLY A 239 -16.09 7.38 12.52
C GLY A 239 -16.10 5.89 12.70
N HIS A 240 -16.24 5.38 13.93
CA HIS A 240 -16.32 3.96 14.28
C HIS A 240 -17.41 3.22 13.46
N ALA A 241 -17.43 3.48 12.17
CA ALA A 241 -18.23 2.77 11.21
C ALA A 241 -17.78 1.33 11.29
N ARG A 242 -18.63 0.48 11.87
CA ARG A 242 -18.62 -0.97 11.86
C ARG A 242 -18.57 -1.57 10.44
N HIS A 243 -17.95 -0.89 9.51
CA HIS A 243 -17.65 -1.36 8.17
C HIS A 243 -16.21 -1.86 8.22
N GLY A 244 -16.11 -3.17 8.36
CA GLY A 244 -14.88 -3.91 8.43
C GLY A 244 -13.84 -3.35 7.48
N TRP A 245 -12.80 -2.76 8.04
CA TRP A 245 -11.54 -2.67 7.37
C TRP A 245 -11.18 -4.09 6.99
N ARG A 246 -11.43 -4.45 5.75
CA ARG A 246 -10.87 -5.68 5.23
C ARG A 246 -9.37 -5.47 5.26
N LEU A 247 -8.75 -6.00 6.30
CA LEU A 247 -7.31 -6.15 6.38
C LEU A 247 -6.93 -7.07 5.23
N GLN A 248 -6.79 -6.49 4.03
CA GLN A 248 -6.33 -7.25 2.88
C GLN A 248 -4.84 -7.41 3.05
N PRO A 249 -4.30 -8.61 2.88
CA PRO A 249 -2.88 -8.82 2.87
C PRO A 249 -2.26 -7.90 1.80
N PRO A 250 -1.08 -7.32 2.06
CA PRO A 250 -0.33 -6.60 1.03
C PRO A 250 -0.07 -7.55 -0.14
N CYS A 251 -0.39 -7.09 -1.34
CA CYS A 251 -0.05 -7.80 -2.58
C CYS A 251 1.46 -7.82 -2.78
#